data_629e24b7cc653a4090fbda9d8f548587
#
_entry.id   629e24b7cc653a4090fbda9d8f548587
#
_cell.length_a   1.000
_cell.length_b   1.000
_cell.length_c   1.000
_cell.angle_alpha   90.00
_cell.angle_beta   90.00
_cell.angle_gamma   90.00
#
_symmetry.space_group_name_H-M   'P 1'
#
loop_
_entity.id
_entity.type
_entity.pdbx_description
1 polymer ?
#
loop_
_entity_poly.entity_id
_entity_poly.type
_entity_poly.pdbx_seq_one_letter_code
_entity_poly.pdbx_strand_id
1 'polypeptide(L)'
;MRKNISVIGGDLRQLTLYKELAGEFAYAALYGFEKLTECSDDFSELKNADVVVLPMPVTTDGVNVNAVYTDKPLSLDFIVENISPSAIVFGGQIRPEFAKALTERGIMYFDYFRREELAIKNAVPMALAI
;
A
#
# COMPACT_ATOMS: atom_id res chain seq x y z
N MET A 1 -4.36 17.56 10.91
CA MET A 1 -3.01 16.95 11.03
C MET A 1 -2.71 16.10 9.81
N ARG A 2 -1.55 16.32 9.22
CA ARG A 2 -1.14 15.52 8.06
C ARG A 2 -0.72 14.12 8.48
N LYS A 3 -0.92 13.17 7.59
CA LYS A 3 -0.61 11.77 7.83
C LYS A 3 0.48 11.27 6.89
N ASN A 4 1.00 10.08 7.17
CA ASN A 4 2.04 9.45 6.38
C ASN A 4 1.44 8.37 5.49
N ILE A 5 1.93 8.26 4.26
CA ILE A 5 1.50 7.23 3.32
C ILE A 5 2.69 6.41 2.83
N SER A 6 2.49 5.11 2.68
CA SER A 6 3.43 4.21 2.01
C SER A 6 2.76 3.57 0.81
N VAL A 7 3.37 3.72 -0.36
CA VAL A 7 2.90 3.11 -1.61
C VAL A 7 3.86 1.99 -1.96
N ILE A 8 3.37 0.77 -2.10
CA ILE A 8 4.20 -0.42 -2.20
C ILE A 8 3.88 -1.19 -3.47
N GLY A 9 4.90 -1.38 -4.30
CA GLY A 9 4.83 -2.25 -5.47
C GLY A 9 3.92 -1.78 -6.58
N GLY A 10 3.60 -2.70 -7.49
CA GLY A 10 2.73 -2.42 -8.61
C GLY A 10 3.46 -2.03 -9.87
N ASP A 11 2.72 -1.39 -10.76
CA ASP A 11 3.22 -0.93 -12.05
C ASP A 11 3.15 0.59 -12.15
N LEU A 12 3.15 1.13 -13.38
CA LEU A 12 3.13 2.57 -13.61
C LEU A 12 1.90 3.27 -13.03
N ARG A 13 0.77 2.56 -12.93
CA ARG A 13 -0.45 3.12 -12.33
C ARG A 13 -0.22 3.46 -10.85
N GLN A 14 0.50 2.60 -10.16
CA GLN A 14 0.84 2.79 -8.76
C GLN A 14 1.81 3.95 -8.58
N LEU A 15 2.79 4.07 -9.47
CA LEU A 15 3.73 5.19 -9.45
C LEU A 15 3.00 6.52 -9.71
N THR A 16 2.06 6.54 -10.65
CA THR A 16 1.25 7.72 -10.93
C THR A 16 0.43 8.13 -9.70
N LEU A 17 -0.18 7.15 -9.04
CA LEU A 17 -0.94 7.39 -7.83
C LEU A 17 -0.06 8.00 -6.73
N TYR A 18 1.15 7.46 -6.55
CA TYR A 18 2.11 8.00 -5.60
C TYR A 18 2.41 9.47 -5.88
N LYS A 19 2.69 9.80 -7.14
CA LYS A 19 3.00 11.18 -7.52
C LYS A 19 1.83 12.13 -7.27
N GLU A 20 0.61 11.67 -7.49
CA GLU A 20 -0.59 12.48 -7.27
C GLU A 20 -0.85 12.72 -5.77
N LEU A 21 -0.55 11.74 -4.94
CA LEU A 21 -0.87 11.80 -3.51
C LEU A 21 0.25 12.35 -2.64
N ALA A 22 1.49 12.30 -3.10
CA ALA A 22 2.66 12.64 -2.26
C ALA A 22 2.58 14.04 -1.65
N GLY A 23 2.05 15.01 -2.39
CA GLY A 23 1.95 16.39 -1.92
C GLY A 23 0.86 16.61 -0.87
N GLU A 24 -0.02 15.64 -0.66
CA GLU A 24 -1.14 15.76 0.27
C GLU A 24 -0.83 15.15 1.63
N PHE A 25 0.34 14.52 1.78
CA PHE A 25 0.72 13.84 3.02
C PHE A 25 1.93 14.53 3.66
N ALA A 26 2.09 14.34 4.95
CA ALA A 26 3.25 14.85 5.68
C ALA A 26 4.53 14.17 5.18
N TYR A 27 4.43 12.87 4.92
CA TYR A 27 5.52 12.07 4.40
C TYR A 27 4.95 10.98 3.50
N ALA A 28 5.56 10.79 2.35
CA ALA A 28 5.18 9.76 1.40
C ALA A 28 6.38 8.91 1.05
N ALA A 29 6.27 7.60 1.22
CA ALA A 29 7.32 6.64 0.87
C ALA A 29 6.85 5.76 -0.28
N LEU A 30 7.78 5.44 -1.18
CA LEU A 30 7.55 4.56 -2.33
C LEU A 30 8.49 3.37 -2.21
N TYR A 31 7.95 2.16 -2.37
CA TYR A 31 8.71 0.92 -2.28
C TYR A 31 8.50 0.07 -3.53
N GLY A 32 9.56 -0.60 -3.97
CA GLY A 32 9.45 -1.59 -5.03
C GLY A 32 9.53 -1.04 -6.44
N PHE A 33 10.26 0.05 -6.65
CA PHE A 33 10.43 0.68 -7.96
C PHE A 33 11.89 0.92 -8.31
N GLU A 34 12.80 0.11 -7.77
CA GLU A 34 14.25 0.30 -7.94
C GLU A 34 14.69 0.32 -9.40
N LYS A 35 13.97 -0.36 -10.29
CA LYS A 35 14.30 -0.39 -11.71
C LYS A 35 13.89 0.87 -12.48
N LEU A 36 13.06 1.72 -11.89
CA LEU A 36 12.50 2.89 -12.57
C LEU A 36 12.93 4.22 -11.98
N THR A 37 12.99 4.32 -10.66
CA THR A 37 13.17 5.59 -9.99
C THR A 37 13.75 5.37 -8.60
N GLU A 38 14.19 6.45 -7.97
CA GLU A 38 14.58 6.38 -6.58
C GLU A 38 13.35 6.04 -5.72
N CYS A 39 13.54 5.12 -4.79
CA CYS A 39 12.50 4.73 -3.86
C CYS A 39 13.13 4.30 -2.54
N SER A 40 12.30 4.11 -1.52
CA SER A 40 12.78 3.72 -0.21
C SER A 40 13.12 2.23 -0.17
N ASP A 41 14.16 1.89 0.59
CA ASP A 41 14.44 0.50 0.99
C ASP A 41 14.41 0.35 2.51
N ASP A 42 14.01 1.41 3.22
CA ASP A 42 13.93 1.41 4.67
C ASP A 42 12.50 1.08 5.10
N PHE A 43 12.26 -0.20 5.37
CA PHE A 43 10.94 -0.69 5.76
C PHE A 43 10.58 -0.36 7.21
N SER A 44 11.48 0.23 7.99
CA SER A 44 11.14 0.68 9.33
C SER A 44 10.07 1.78 9.31
N GLU A 45 9.96 2.50 8.20
CA GLU A 45 8.96 3.56 8.03
C GLU A 45 7.52 3.00 7.90
N LEU A 46 7.36 1.71 7.60
CA LEU A 46 6.03 1.11 7.54
C LEU A 46 5.25 1.25 8.84
N LYS A 47 5.94 1.23 9.97
CA LYS A 47 5.31 1.40 11.29
C LYS A 47 4.66 2.75 11.45
N ASN A 48 5.16 3.74 10.74
CA ASN A 48 4.70 5.12 10.84
C ASN A 48 3.66 5.48 9.78
N ALA A 49 3.38 4.57 8.85
CA ALA A 49 2.38 4.82 7.82
C ALA A 49 0.98 4.77 8.41
N ASP A 50 0.20 5.78 8.11
CA ASP A 50 -1.22 5.82 8.45
C ASP A 50 -2.06 5.22 7.33
N VAL A 51 -1.54 5.28 6.11
CA VAL A 51 -2.18 4.72 4.91
C VAL A 51 -1.14 3.91 4.17
N VAL A 52 -1.52 2.69 3.79
CA VAL A 52 -0.68 1.80 2.99
C VAL A 52 -1.43 1.43 1.73
N VAL A 53 -0.85 1.72 0.57
CA VAL A 53 -1.47 1.44 -0.72
C VAL A 53 -0.70 0.31 -1.40
N LEU A 54 -1.38 -0.80 -1.59
CA LEU A 54 -0.87 -1.98 -2.28
C LEU A 54 -1.41 -2.00 -3.71
N PRO A 55 -0.78 -2.75 -4.62
CA PRO A 55 -1.19 -2.74 -6.03
C PRO A 55 -2.43 -3.58 -6.31
N MET A 56 -2.84 -3.59 -7.57
CA MET A 56 -3.88 -4.47 -8.09
C MET A 56 -3.31 -5.29 -9.25
N PRO A 57 -3.25 -6.63 -9.14
CA PRO A 57 -3.53 -7.40 -7.93
C PRO A 57 -2.47 -7.17 -6.86
N VAL A 58 -2.84 -7.35 -5.62
CA VAL A 58 -1.91 -7.23 -4.50
C VAL A 58 -0.75 -8.21 -4.66
N THR A 59 -1.06 -9.41 -5.12
CA THR A 59 -0.07 -10.47 -5.30
C THR A 59 -0.43 -11.32 -6.52
N THR A 60 0.57 -11.91 -7.15
CA THR A 60 0.37 -12.90 -8.24
C THR A 60 0.74 -14.31 -7.80
N ASP A 61 1.61 -14.44 -6.80
CA ASP A 61 2.07 -15.76 -6.33
C ASP A 61 1.49 -16.15 -4.96
N GLY A 62 0.78 -15.25 -4.31
CA GLY A 62 0.21 -15.48 -3.00
C GLY A 62 1.19 -15.28 -1.84
N VAL A 63 2.45 -15.01 -2.12
CA VAL A 63 3.52 -14.89 -1.13
C VAL A 63 4.08 -13.48 -1.07
N ASN A 64 4.35 -12.87 -2.23
CA ASN A 64 4.96 -11.56 -2.32
C ASN A 64 4.02 -10.54 -2.96
N VAL A 65 4.25 -9.28 -2.65
CA VAL A 65 3.56 -8.17 -3.32
C VAL A 65 3.90 -8.19 -4.80
N ASN A 66 2.90 -7.94 -5.64
CA ASN A 66 3.10 -7.77 -7.08
C ASN A 66 3.90 -6.49 -7.33
N ALA A 67 5.17 -6.63 -7.69
CA ALA A 67 6.08 -5.50 -7.86
C ALA A 67 6.99 -5.76 -9.06
N VAL A 68 6.55 -5.29 -10.24
CA VAL A 68 7.23 -5.63 -11.51
C VAL A 68 8.50 -4.83 -11.75
N TYR A 69 8.75 -3.78 -10.98
CA TYR A 69 9.92 -2.92 -11.16
C TYR A 69 10.98 -3.09 -10.07
N THR A 70 10.96 -4.22 -9.37
CA THR A 70 12.01 -4.57 -8.42
C THR A 70 12.36 -6.04 -8.55
N ASP A 71 13.62 -6.38 -8.27
CA ASP A 71 14.06 -7.77 -8.16
C ASP A 71 14.03 -8.26 -6.71
N LYS A 72 13.74 -7.37 -5.77
CA LYS A 72 13.70 -7.72 -4.34
C LYS A 72 12.31 -8.20 -3.96
N PRO A 73 12.17 -9.42 -3.44
CA PRO A 73 10.84 -9.87 -3.01
C PRO A 73 10.35 -9.08 -1.81
N LEU A 74 9.07 -8.75 -1.82
CA LEU A 74 8.40 -8.02 -0.76
C LEU A 74 7.32 -8.93 -0.18
N SER A 75 7.64 -9.63 0.90
CA SER A 75 6.74 -10.62 1.50
C SER A 75 5.46 -9.98 2.04
N LEU A 76 4.32 -10.57 1.75
CA LEU A 76 3.03 -10.15 2.32
C LEU A 76 3.04 -10.30 3.84
N ASP A 77 3.61 -11.38 4.36
CA ASP A 77 3.70 -11.59 5.80
C ASP A 77 4.52 -10.51 6.48
N PHE A 78 5.65 -10.14 5.88
CA PHE A 78 6.48 -9.07 6.39
C PHE A 78 5.71 -7.75 6.47
N ILE A 79 4.93 -7.45 5.44
CA ILE A 79 4.14 -6.21 5.41
C ILE A 79 3.10 -6.21 6.53
N VAL A 80 2.34 -7.30 6.66
CA VAL A 80 1.33 -7.41 7.72
C VAL A 80 1.97 -7.25 9.11
N GLU A 81 3.13 -7.85 9.31
CA GLU A 81 3.81 -7.80 10.61
C GLU A 81 4.38 -6.43 10.95
N ASN A 82 4.69 -5.62 9.95
CA ASN A 82 5.41 -4.36 10.14
C ASN A 82 4.59 -3.11 9.99
N ILE A 83 3.34 -3.19 9.53
CA ILE A 83 2.46 -2.02 9.51
C ILE A 83 1.76 -1.86 10.85
N SER A 84 1.41 -0.62 11.19
CA SER A 84 0.69 -0.33 12.41
C SER A 84 -0.74 -0.87 12.33
N PRO A 85 -1.28 -1.48 13.41
CA PRO A 85 -2.69 -1.88 13.42
C PRO A 85 -3.67 -0.73 13.20
N SER A 86 -3.25 0.51 13.43
CA SER A 86 -4.09 1.68 13.19
C SER A 86 -4.04 2.17 11.73
N ALA A 87 -3.16 1.60 10.90
CA ALA A 87 -3.08 1.96 9.49
C ALA A 87 -4.30 1.47 8.73
N ILE A 88 -4.59 2.12 7.60
CA ILE A 88 -5.63 1.68 6.67
C ILE A 88 -4.93 1.19 5.41
N VAL A 89 -5.27 -0.02 4.97
CA VAL A 89 -4.67 -0.66 3.81
C VAL A 89 -5.62 -0.60 2.63
N PHE A 90 -5.13 -0.16 1.48
CA PHE A 90 -5.85 -0.20 0.22
C PHE A 90 -5.12 -1.15 -0.73
N GLY A 91 -5.87 -1.97 -1.44
CA GLY A 91 -5.30 -2.88 -2.42
C GLY A 91 -6.38 -3.41 -3.34
N GLY A 92 -6.00 -4.04 -4.45
CA GLY A 92 -6.94 -4.63 -5.38
C GLY A 92 -6.79 -6.14 -5.45
N GLN A 93 -7.89 -6.87 -5.52
CA GLN A 93 -7.90 -8.33 -5.52
C GLN A 93 -7.18 -8.90 -4.29
N ILE A 94 -7.61 -8.44 -3.12
CA ILE A 94 -7.06 -8.93 -1.85
C ILE A 94 -7.53 -10.37 -1.65
N ARG A 95 -6.59 -11.30 -1.55
CA ARG A 95 -6.90 -12.72 -1.37
C ARG A 95 -7.40 -12.99 0.04
N PRO A 96 -8.24 -14.01 0.23
CA PRO A 96 -8.81 -14.33 1.54
C PRO A 96 -7.75 -14.54 2.63
N GLU A 97 -6.64 -15.17 2.31
CA GLU A 97 -5.55 -15.42 3.27
C GLU A 97 -4.95 -14.11 3.77
N PHE A 98 -4.72 -13.16 2.87
CA PHE A 98 -4.17 -11.87 3.23
C PHE A 98 -5.20 -11.04 4.01
N ALA A 99 -6.44 -11.06 3.58
CA ALA A 99 -7.53 -10.39 4.29
C ALA A 99 -7.67 -10.91 5.72
N LYS A 100 -7.55 -12.23 5.90
CA LYS A 100 -7.60 -12.84 7.21
C LYS A 100 -6.45 -12.37 8.09
N ALA A 101 -5.23 -12.32 7.55
CA ALA A 101 -4.07 -11.86 8.28
C ALA A 101 -4.23 -10.41 8.74
N LEU A 102 -4.75 -9.54 7.89
CA LEU A 102 -5.03 -8.16 8.25
C LEU A 102 -6.07 -8.07 9.36
N THR A 103 -7.15 -8.83 9.22
CA THR A 103 -8.24 -8.84 10.20
C THR A 103 -7.77 -9.33 11.57
N GLU A 104 -6.93 -10.36 11.60
CA GLU A 104 -6.40 -10.91 12.86
C GLU A 104 -5.56 -9.88 13.62
N ARG A 105 -4.94 -8.94 12.93
CA ARG A 105 -4.18 -7.87 13.56
C ARG A 105 -5.02 -6.60 13.81
N GLY A 106 -6.31 -6.63 13.47
CA GLY A 106 -7.18 -5.49 13.63
C GLY A 106 -6.94 -4.38 12.63
N ILE A 107 -6.35 -4.71 11.49
CA ILE A 107 -6.03 -3.73 10.45
C ILE A 107 -7.21 -3.58 9.50
N MET A 108 -7.68 -2.35 9.33
CA MET A 108 -8.76 -2.04 8.39
C MET A 108 -8.21 -2.05 6.96
N TYR A 109 -8.95 -2.62 6.03
CA TYR A 109 -8.55 -2.67 4.63
C TYR A 109 -9.73 -2.46 3.69
N PHE A 110 -9.43 -2.00 2.47
CA PHE A 110 -10.41 -1.82 1.40
C PHE A 110 -9.87 -2.44 0.11
N ASP A 111 -10.72 -3.26 -0.55
CA ASP A 111 -10.39 -3.87 -1.83
C ASP A 111 -11.01 -3.03 -2.94
N TYR A 112 -10.16 -2.28 -3.63
CA TYR A 112 -10.64 -1.37 -4.67
C TYR A 112 -10.87 -2.04 -6.03
N PHE A 113 -10.58 -3.31 -6.16
CA PHE A 113 -10.95 -4.04 -7.38
C PHE A 113 -12.46 -4.04 -7.59
N ARG A 114 -13.22 -4.05 -6.50
CA ARG A 114 -14.68 -4.04 -6.53
C ARG A 114 -15.27 -2.65 -6.71
N ARG A 115 -14.43 -1.65 -6.83
CA ARG A 115 -14.82 -0.25 -6.98
C ARG A 115 -14.02 0.37 -8.12
N GLU A 116 -14.55 1.41 -8.72
CA GLU A 116 -13.82 2.15 -9.74
C GLU A 116 -12.64 2.89 -9.11
N GLU A 117 -11.60 3.12 -9.91
CA GLU A 117 -10.42 3.88 -9.48
C GLU A 117 -10.79 5.21 -8.83
N LEU A 118 -11.83 5.86 -9.37
CA LEU A 118 -12.31 7.13 -8.85
C LEU A 118 -12.71 7.01 -7.38
N ALA A 119 -13.27 5.89 -6.97
CA ALA A 119 -13.70 5.68 -5.59
C ALA A 119 -12.50 5.64 -4.64
N ILE A 120 -11.37 5.14 -5.08
CA ILE A 120 -10.14 5.12 -4.27
C ILE A 120 -9.63 6.53 -4.02
N LYS A 121 -9.59 7.36 -5.05
CA LYS A 121 -9.15 8.75 -4.92
C LYS A 121 -10.03 9.52 -3.94
N ASN A 122 -11.28 9.13 -3.81
CA ASN A 122 -12.21 9.74 -2.84
C ASN A 122 -12.06 9.12 -1.45
N ALA A 123 -11.78 7.81 -1.37
CA ALA A 123 -11.69 7.11 -0.10
C ALA A 123 -10.45 7.53 0.71
N VAL A 124 -9.32 7.77 0.04
CA VAL A 124 -8.09 8.16 0.75
C VAL A 124 -8.24 9.49 1.49
N PRO A 125 -8.75 10.58 0.85
CA PRO A 125 -9.02 11.81 1.60
C PRO A 125 -10.01 11.63 2.74
N MET A 126 -11.02 10.80 2.57
CA MET A 126 -12.00 10.52 3.63
C MET A 126 -11.34 9.82 4.81
N ALA A 127 -10.46 8.86 4.55
CA ALA A 127 -9.72 8.17 5.60
C ALA A 127 -8.84 9.14 6.39
N LEU A 128 -8.33 10.18 5.74
CA LEU A 128 -7.51 11.20 6.40
C LEU A 128 -8.34 12.15 7.24
N ALA A 129 -9.60 12.33 6.91
CA ALA A 129 -10.51 13.21 7.64
C ALA A 129 -10.97 12.61 8.97
N ILE A 130 -10.89 11.30 9.07
CA ILE A 130 -11.24 10.59 10.30
C ILE A 130 -10.11 10.70 11.32
#